data_8bd946cfe431f68525e8eafb625c0370
#
_entry.id   8bd946cfe431f68525e8eafb625c0370
#
_cell.length_a   1.000
_cell.length_b   1.000
_cell.length_c   1.000
_cell.angle_alpha   90.00
_cell.angle_beta   90.00
_cell.angle_gamma   90.00
#
_symmetry.space_group_name_H-M   'P 1'
#
loop_
_entity.id
_entity.type
_entity.pdbx_description
1 polymer ?
#
loop_
_entity_poly.entity_id
_entity_poly.type
_entity_poly.pdbx_seq_one_letter_code
_entity_poly.pdbx_strand_id
1 'polypeptide(L)'
;MYTRRYSYIISNCFPVTIERCPWNEFNIVRGKEHIKLGNDVWIGYFCLVDGSGGLTIGNNVTISSGVHVLTHDSSNYRFKNLEKDPLTGKHIERAPVKIGNNVQIGTNSVILPGVTIGDNVIIGALTLVNKDIPSNCKAVGSPVKILYNDSK
;
A
#
# COMPACT_ATOMS: atom_id res chain seq x y z
N MET A 1 7.68 30.05 -1.25
CA MET A 1 7.15 30.34 -2.60
C MET A 1 6.96 29.04 -3.39
N TYR A 2 6.16 28.09 -2.88
CA TYR A 2 5.96 26.76 -3.48
C TYR A 2 4.50 26.30 -3.51
N THR A 3 3.55 27.25 -3.45
CA THR A 3 2.11 26.94 -3.25
C THR A 3 1.22 27.15 -4.50
N ARG A 4 1.74 27.35 -5.70
CA ARG A 4 0.92 27.73 -6.86
C ARG A 4 0.86 26.75 -8.04
N ARG A 5 1.42 25.55 -7.96
CA ARG A 5 1.35 24.60 -9.11
C ARG A 5 0.49 23.35 -8.90
N TYR A 6 -0.08 23.14 -7.73
CA TYR A 6 -0.95 21.99 -7.46
C TYR A 6 -2.43 22.22 -7.70
N SER A 7 -2.86 23.46 -8.02
CA SER A 7 -4.28 23.79 -8.20
C SER A 7 -4.83 23.51 -9.60
N TYR A 8 -4.01 23.19 -10.59
CA TYR A 8 -4.49 23.02 -11.97
C TYR A 8 -4.93 21.62 -12.35
N ILE A 9 -4.56 20.59 -11.61
CA ILE A 9 -4.93 19.20 -11.91
C ILE A 9 -6.18 18.76 -11.14
N ILE A 10 -6.62 19.53 -10.14
CA ILE A 10 -7.77 19.18 -9.29
C ILE A 10 -9.10 19.67 -9.87
N SER A 11 -9.11 20.52 -10.92
CA SER A 11 -10.32 21.17 -11.41
C SER A 11 -11.20 20.32 -12.33
N ASN A 12 -10.80 19.12 -12.71
CA ASN A 12 -11.60 18.22 -13.55
C ASN A 12 -12.16 16.99 -12.82
N CYS A 13 -12.00 16.90 -11.51
CA CYS A 13 -12.79 15.96 -10.71
C CYS A 13 -14.09 16.63 -10.32
N PHE A 14 -15.24 16.07 -10.70
CA PHE A 14 -16.60 16.50 -10.43
C PHE A 14 -16.81 17.09 -9.02
N PRO A 15 -17.79 17.98 -8.83
CA PRO A 15 -18.07 18.62 -7.57
C PRO A 15 -18.67 17.63 -6.58
N VAL A 16 -17.82 16.88 -5.94
CA VAL A 16 -18.12 16.13 -4.73
C VAL A 16 -17.30 16.82 -3.65
N THR A 17 -17.98 17.22 -2.57
CA THR A 17 -17.37 17.62 -1.29
C THR A 17 -16.00 17.01 -1.14
N ILE A 18 -14.98 17.82 -0.86
CA ILE A 18 -13.56 17.44 -0.82
C ILE A 18 -13.35 16.39 0.30
N GLU A 19 -13.86 15.22 0.09
CA GLU A 19 -13.26 14.00 0.59
C GLU A 19 -12.07 13.79 -0.33
N ARG A 20 -10.87 14.00 0.21
CA ARG A 20 -9.61 13.79 -0.50
C ARG A 20 -9.65 12.40 -1.12
N CYS A 21 -9.99 12.29 -2.39
CA CYS A 21 -9.92 11.02 -3.10
C CYS A 21 -8.43 10.64 -3.12
N PRO A 22 -7.99 9.60 -2.41
CA PRO A 22 -6.58 9.22 -2.39
C PRO A 22 -6.11 8.69 -3.74
N TRP A 23 -7.06 8.43 -4.65
CA TRP A 23 -6.78 7.85 -5.96
C TRP A 23 -6.60 8.94 -7.00
N ASN A 24 -5.56 8.86 -7.79
CA ASN A 24 -5.35 9.69 -8.98
C ASN A 24 -5.33 8.81 -10.24
N GLU A 25 -5.45 9.45 -11.40
CA GLU A 25 -5.57 8.77 -12.71
C GLU A 25 -4.32 7.94 -13.09
N PHE A 26 -3.19 8.19 -12.44
CA PHE A 26 -1.94 7.46 -12.69
C PHE A 26 -1.76 6.23 -11.81
N ASN A 27 -2.72 5.93 -10.93
CA ASN A 27 -2.66 4.77 -10.06
C ASN A 27 -3.41 3.60 -10.65
N ILE A 28 -2.87 2.40 -10.50
CA ILE A 28 -3.56 1.16 -10.82
C ILE A 28 -4.17 0.62 -9.52
N VAL A 29 -5.50 0.64 -9.44
CA VAL A 29 -6.25 0.13 -8.29
C VAL A 29 -7.08 -1.07 -8.70
N ARG A 30 -6.92 -2.19 -8.00
CA ARG A 30 -7.67 -3.44 -8.21
C ARG A 30 -8.42 -3.82 -6.95
N GLY A 31 -9.61 -4.42 -7.10
CA GLY A 31 -10.41 -4.87 -5.94
C GLY A 31 -10.75 -3.73 -4.99
N LYS A 32 -11.10 -2.55 -5.54
CA LYS A 32 -11.35 -1.32 -4.77
C LYS A 32 -12.44 -1.51 -3.71
N GLU A 33 -13.41 -2.36 -3.97
CA GLU A 33 -14.52 -2.72 -3.09
C GLU A 33 -14.06 -3.44 -1.81
N HIS A 34 -12.85 -3.99 -1.79
CA HIS A 34 -12.26 -4.66 -0.63
C HIS A 34 -11.17 -3.81 0.06
N ILE A 35 -11.05 -2.53 -0.33
CA ILE A 35 -10.12 -1.59 0.29
C ILE A 35 -10.86 -0.75 1.32
N LYS A 36 -10.37 -0.77 2.55
CA LYS A 36 -10.84 0.10 3.64
C LYS A 36 -9.79 1.16 3.92
N LEU A 37 -10.20 2.43 3.89
CA LEU A 37 -9.32 3.57 4.14
C LEU A 37 -9.77 4.31 5.39
N GLY A 38 -8.81 4.69 6.21
CA GLY A 38 -8.99 5.66 7.28
C GLY A 38 -8.99 7.10 6.78
N ASN A 39 -8.84 8.04 7.70
CA ASN A 39 -8.76 9.47 7.40
C ASN A 39 -7.32 9.88 7.07
N ASP A 40 -7.15 10.98 6.30
CA ASP A 40 -5.85 11.55 5.95
C ASP A 40 -4.89 10.55 5.30
N VAL A 41 -5.42 9.75 4.36
CA VAL A 41 -4.61 8.86 3.53
C VAL A 41 -4.22 9.58 2.25
N TRP A 42 -2.92 9.63 1.96
CA TRP A 42 -2.39 10.16 0.72
C TRP A 42 -1.66 9.06 -0.06
N ILE A 43 -1.97 8.96 -1.35
CA ILE A 43 -1.34 7.98 -2.25
C ILE A 43 -0.75 8.73 -3.43
N GLY A 44 0.56 8.58 -3.60
CA GLY A 44 1.35 9.20 -4.65
C GLY A 44 1.01 8.70 -6.04
N TYR A 45 1.79 9.12 -7.02
CA TYR A 45 1.61 8.75 -8.42
C TYR A 45 2.22 7.39 -8.75
N PHE A 46 1.68 6.73 -9.77
CA PHE A 46 2.19 5.47 -10.31
C PHE A 46 2.25 4.33 -9.29
N CYS A 47 1.35 4.35 -8.30
CA CYS A 47 1.20 3.27 -7.35
C CYS A 47 0.35 2.15 -7.93
N LEU A 48 0.67 0.91 -7.56
CA LEU A 48 -0.21 -0.23 -7.77
C LEU A 48 -0.78 -0.62 -6.41
N VAL A 49 -2.09 -0.50 -6.24
CA VAL A 49 -2.77 -0.81 -4.98
C VAL A 49 -3.79 -1.91 -5.25
N ASP A 50 -3.49 -3.10 -4.75
CA ASP A 50 -4.33 -4.26 -4.92
C ASP A 50 -5.10 -4.56 -3.64
N GLY A 51 -6.42 -4.52 -3.75
CA GLY A 51 -7.34 -4.89 -2.69
C GLY A 51 -7.95 -6.29 -2.85
N SER A 52 -7.61 -7.04 -3.91
CA SER A 52 -8.29 -8.29 -4.25
C SER A 52 -8.25 -9.36 -3.14
N GLY A 53 -7.26 -9.31 -2.26
CA GLY A 53 -7.13 -10.15 -1.06
C GLY A 53 -7.56 -9.45 0.23
N GLY A 54 -8.03 -8.20 0.14
CA GLY A 54 -8.37 -7.34 1.27
C GLY A 54 -7.22 -6.41 1.66
N LEU A 55 -7.51 -5.10 1.74
CA LEU A 55 -6.55 -4.09 2.16
C LEU A 55 -7.20 -3.16 3.18
N THR A 56 -6.54 -2.96 4.29
CA THR A 56 -6.95 -1.97 5.30
C THR A 56 -5.82 -0.99 5.53
N ILE A 57 -6.10 0.30 5.40
CA ILE A 57 -5.18 1.40 5.64
C ILE A 57 -5.77 2.27 6.75
N GLY A 58 -5.00 2.52 7.80
CA GLY A 58 -5.39 3.34 8.93
C GLY A 58 -5.41 4.84 8.62
N ASN A 59 -5.33 5.64 9.67
CA ASN A 59 -5.37 7.10 9.59
C ASN A 59 -3.96 7.68 9.45
N ASN A 60 -3.86 8.87 8.81
CA ASN A 60 -2.61 9.60 8.65
C ASN A 60 -1.52 8.72 7.99
N VAL A 61 -1.84 8.19 6.82
CA VAL A 61 -0.94 7.30 6.07
C VAL A 61 -0.50 7.96 4.77
N THR A 62 0.80 7.99 4.54
CA THR A 62 1.39 8.45 3.29
C THR A 62 2.02 7.28 2.54
N ILE A 63 1.52 7.01 1.34
CA ILE A 63 2.08 6.06 0.39
C ILE A 63 2.74 6.87 -0.72
N SER A 64 4.07 6.87 -0.77
CA SER A 64 4.82 7.63 -1.77
C SER A 64 4.70 7.04 -3.17
N SER A 65 5.12 7.79 -4.18
CA SER A 65 5.01 7.39 -5.58
C SER A 65 5.70 6.07 -5.90
N GLY A 66 5.13 5.31 -6.83
CA GLY A 66 5.70 4.04 -7.30
C GLY A 66 5.59 2.88 -6.30
N VAL A 67 4.89 3.05 -5.19
CA VAL A 67 4.70 1.97 -4.21
C VAL A 67 3.73 0.91 -4.75
N HIS A 68 4.08 -0.35 -4.56
CA HIS A 68 3.21 -1.48 -4.84
C HIS A 68 2.71 -2.10 -3.53
N VAL A 69 1.41 -2.16 -3.34
CA VAL A 69 0.76 -2.89 -2.26
C VAL A 69 0.04 -4.08 -2.89
N LEU A 70 0.52 -5.27 -2.59
CA LEU A 70 0.04 -6.50 -3.19
C LEU A 70 -0.72 -7.34 -2.16
N THR A 71 -1.89 -7.84 -2.53
CA THR A 71 -2.70 -8.73 -1.67
C THR A 71 -2.93 -10.09 -2.31
N HIS A 72 -2.27 -10.36 -3.44
CA HIS A 72 -2.28 -11.67 -4.07
C HIS A 72 -0.90 -12.04 -4.59
N ASP A 73 -0.66 -13.35 -4.68
CA ASP A 73 0.53 -13.94 -5.28
C ASP A 73 0.14 -15.08 -6.21
N SER A 74 0.71 -15.09 -7.41
CA SER A 74 0.53 -16.16 -8.39
C SER A 74 1.81 -16.97 -8.62
N SER A 75 2.89 -16.69 -7.90
CA SER A 75 4.19 -17.34 -8.10
C SER A 75 4.16 -18.83 -7.76
N ASN A 76 3.39 -19.22 -6.75
CA ASN A 76 3.24 -20.60 -6.32
C ASN A 76 2.50 -21.49 -7.33
N TYR A 77 1.80 -20.89 -8.29
CA TYR A 77 1.08 -21.63 -9.34
C TYR A 77 1.94 -22.63 -10.09
N ARG A 78 3.21 -22.32 -10.31
CA ARG A 78 4.14 -23.16 -11.06
C ARG A 78 4.85 -24.21 -10.21
N PHE A 79 4.88 -24.03 -8.89
CA PHE A 79 5.66 -24.87 -7.98
C PHE A 79 4.82 -25.80 -7.11
N LYS A 80 3.55 -25.46 -6.90
CA LYS A 80 2.61 -26.30 -6.16
C LYS A 80 1.45 -26.67 -7.09
N ASN A 81 1.09 -27.96 -7.16
CA ASN A 81 -0.13 -28.40 -7.81
C ASN A 81 -1.36 -27.99 -6.98
N LEU A 82 -1.54 -26.70 -6.82
CA LEU A 82 -2.67 -26.14 -6.07
C LEU A 82 -3.96 -26.23 -6.88
N GLU A 83 -5.07 -26.36 -6.19
CA GLU A 83 -6.39 -26.33 -6.82
C GLU A 83 -6.61 -24.99 -7.54
N LYS A 84 -7.29 -25.05 -8.67
CA LYS A 84 -7.57 -23.86 -9.48
C LYS A 84 -8.62 -23.00 -8.80
N ASP A 85 -8.42 -21.69 -8.80
CA ASP A 85 -9.45 -20.71 -8.44
C ASP A 85 -10.71 -20.97 -9.31
N PRO A 86 -11.86 -21.28 -8.72
CA PRO A 86 -13.08 -21.62 -9.46
C PRO A 86 -13.55 -20.52 -10.42
N LEU A 87 -13.22 -19.26 -10.12
CA LEU A 87 -13.66 -18.10 -10.90
C LEU A 87 -12.74 -17.77 -12.07
N THR A 88 -11.44 -17.97 -11.89
CA THR A 88 -10.44 -17.54 -12.87
C THR A 88 -9.69 -18.71 -13.50
N GLY A 89 -9.85 -19.93 -13.00
CA GLY A 89 -9.09 -21.11 -13.40
C GLY A 89 -7.59 -21.02 -13.10
N LYS A 90 -7.16 -20.01 -12.32
CA LYS A 90 -5.76 -19.75 -11.95
C LYS A 90 -5.57 -19.98 -10.47
N HIS A 91 -4.39 -20.41 -10.09
CA HIS A 91 -4.00 -20.53 -8.68
C HIS A 91 -3.45 -19.19 -8.21
N ILE A 92 -4.28 -18.42 -7.53
CA ILE A 92 -3.93 -17.13 -6.96
C ILE A 92 -4.10 -17.24 -5.44
N GLU A 93 -3.00 -17.18 -4.72
CA GLU A 93 -3.05 -17.04 -3.27
C GLU A 93 -3.38 -15.60 -2.92
N ARG A 94 -4.38 -15.39 -2.08
CA ARG A 94 -4.78 -14.06 -1.58
C ARG A 94 -4.55 -14.00 -0.09
N ALA A 95 -3.92 -12.92 0.36
CA ALA A 95 -3.69 -12.67 1.77
C ALA A 95 -3.84 -11.16 2.05
N PRO A 96 -4.63 -10.77 3.05
CA PRO A 96 -4.91 -9.38 3.32
C PRO A 96 -3.67 -8.64 3.81
N VAL A 97 -3.53 -7.37 3.40
CA VAL A 97 -2.54 -6.44 3.93
C VAL A 97 -3.21 -5.46 4.88
N LYS A 98 -2.54 -5.19 6.01
CA LYS A 98 -3.00 -4.20 6.99
C LYS A 98 -1.90 -3.17 7.19
N ILE A 99 -2.25 -1.90 7.10
CA ILE A 99 -1.36 -0.76 7.37
C ILE A 99 -2.00 0.03 8.51
N GLY A 100 -1.27 0.20 9.60
CA GLY A 100 -1.72 0.90 10.80
C GLY A 100 -1.83 2.41 10.61
N ASN A 101 -1.81 3.15 11.71
CA ASN A 101 -1.93 4.60 11.74
C ASN A 101 -0.54 5.26 11.75
N ASN A 102 -0.45 6.51 11.28
CA ASN A 102 0.80 7.28 11.27
C ASN A 102 1.93 6.53 10.54
N VAL A 103 1.66 6.03 9.36
CA VAL A 103 2.62 5.25 8.57
C VAL A 103 3.06 6.02 7.34
N GLN A 104 4.36 6.04 7.09
CA GLN A 104 4.94 6.54 5.84
C GLN A 104 5.61 5.42 5.09
N ILE A 105 5.25 5.24 3.82
CA ILE A 105 5.85 4.25 2.93
C ILE A 105 6.61 4.99 1.84
N GLY A 106 7.92 4.80 1.82
CA GLY A 106 8.86 5.44 0.90
C GLY A 106 8.70 4.97 -0.54
N THR A 107 9.13 5.82 -1.46
CA THR A 107 9.02 5.64 -2.92
C THR A 107 9.54 4.28 -3.39
N ASN A 108 8.82 3.68 -4.36
CA ASN A 108 9.17 2.41 -4.99
C ASN A 108 9.34 1.23 -4.01
N SER A 109 8.71 1.28 -2.85
CA SER A 109 8.66 0.14 -1.94
C SER A 109 7.60 -0.86 -2.39
N VAL A 110 7.79 -2.12 -2.03
CA VAL A 110 6.85 -3.20 -2.33
C VAL A 110 6.40 -3.86 -1.02
N ILE A 111 5.09 -3.92 -0.81
CA ILE A 111 4.47 -4.60 0.33
C ILE A 111 3.89 -5.91 -0.19
N LEU A 112 4.37 -7.03 0.34
CA LEU A 112 3.92 -8.35 -0.08
C LEU A 112 2.60 -8.76 0.59
N PRO A 113 1.88 -9.72 -0.01
CA PRO A 113 0.62 -10.23 0.53
C PRO A 113 0.78 -10.77 1.96
N GLY A 114 -0.24 -10.55 2.79
CA GLY A 114 -0.31 -11.05 4.15
C GLY A 114 0.43 -10.20 5.20
N VAL A 115 1.14 -9.15 4.78
CA VAL A 115 1.91 -8.30 5.69
C VAL A 115 1.00 -7.41 6.53
N THR A 116 1.34 -7.29 7.81
CA THR A 116 0.82 -6.28 8.73
C THR A 116 1.90 -5.27 9.08
N ILE A 117 1.63 -3.98 8.86
CA ILE A 117 2.46 -2.85 9.29
C ILE A 117 1.76 -2.21 10.48
N GLY A 118 2.44 -2.12 11.61
CA GLY A 118 1.94 -1.50 12.83
C GLY A 118 1.82 0.01 12.75
N ASP A 119 1.52 0.66 13.87
CA ASP A 119 1.39 2.10 13.98
C ASP A 119 2.74 2.80 14.13
N ASN A 120 2.84 4.08 13.74
CA ASN A 120 4.03 4.90 13.88
C ASN A 120 5.26 4.28 13.19
N VAL A 121 5.11 3.89 11.93
CA VAL A 121 6.15 3.20 11.16
C VAL A 121 6.60 4.05 9.98
N ILE A 122 7.90 4.05 9.73
CA ILE A 122 8.50 4.59 8.50
C ILE A 122 9.13 3.45 7.70
N ILE A 123 8.60 3.20 6.53
CA ILE A 123 9.23 2.34 5.52
C ILE A 123 10.09 3.21 4.62
N GLY A 124 11.37 2.92 4.54
CA GLY A 124 12.30 3.62 3.64
C GLY A 124 12.00 3.35 2.17
N ALA A 125 12.49 4.20 1.29
CA ALA A 125 12.38 3.98 -0.16
C ALA A 125 13.06 2.66 -0.58
N LEU A 126 12.56 2.06 -1.69
CA LEU A 126 13.10 0.82 -2.27
C LEU A 126 13.13 -0.38 -1.29
N THR A 127 12.19 -0.41 -0.35
CA THR A 127 12.11 -1.48 0.65
C THR A 127 11.18 -2.59 0.18
N LEU A 128 11.64 -3.84 0.28
CA LEU A 128 10.80 -5.02 0.10
C LEU A 128 10.28 -5.49 1.46
N VAL A 129 9.02 -5.18 1.75
CA VAL A 129 8.36 -5.60 3.00
C VAL A 129 7.75 -6.98 2.79
N ASN A 130 8.48 -7.99 3.24
CA ASN A 130 8.15 -9.41 3.09
C ASN A 130 7.83 -10.11 4.41
N LYS A 131 7.64 -9.35 5.49
CA LYS A 131 7.24 -9.80 6.82
C LYS A 131 6.58 -8.66 7.58
N ASP A 132 5.89 -8.99 8.67
CA ASP A 132 5.25 -8.00 9.53
C ASP A 132 6.25 -6.99 10.11
N ILE A 133 5.80 -5.75 10.20
CA ILE A 133 6.56 -4.64 10.76
C ILE A 133 5.88 -4.20 12.07
N PRO A 134 6.57 -4.29 13.20
CA PRO A 134 6.02 -3.86 14.48
C PRO A 134 5.84 -2.34 14.54
N SER A 135 5.02 -1.88 15.47
CA SER A 135 4.83 -0.45 15.71
C SER A 135 6.10 0.25 16.21
N ASN A 136 6.17 1.58 16.03
CA ASN A 136 7.20 2.46 16.57
C ASN A 136 8.62 2.17 16.06
N CYS A 137 8.77 1.85 14.79
CA CYS A 137 10.06 1.54 14.19
C CYS A 137 10.25 2.11 12.79
N LYS A 138 11.47 2.01 12.28
CA LYS A 138 11.81 2.21 10.88
C LYS A 138 12.14 0.87 10.24
N ALA A 139 11.78 0.70 8.98
CA ALA A 139 12.09 -0.51 8.24
C ALA A 139 12.65 -0.15 6.87
N VAL A 140 13.77 -0.75 6.49
CA VAL A 140 14.51 -0.41 5.27
C VAL A 140 15.10 -1.64 4.59
N GLY A 141 15.29 -1.56 3.30
CA GLY A 141 16.11 -2.51 2.53
C GLY A 141 15.32 -3.65 1.89
N SER A 142 16.02 -4.45 1.10
CA SER A 142 15.49 -5.62 0.38
C SER A 142 16.45 -6.80 0.59
N PRO A 143 16.05 -7.79 1.40
CA PRO A 143 14.82 -7.88 2.20
C PRO A 143 14.79 -6.88 3.35
N VAL A 144 13.61 -6.63 3.90
CA VAL A 144 13.41 -5.62 4.94
C VAL A 144 14.20 -5.93 6.23
N LYS A 145 14.86 -4.88 6.75
CA LYS A 145 15.48 -4.85 8.09
C LYS A 145 14.75 -3.84 8.96
N ILE A 146 14.44 -4.22 10.18
CA ILE A 146 13.74 -3.38 11.16
C ILE A 146 14.80 -2.66 12.00
N LEU A 147 14.68 -1.35 12.08
CA LEU A 147 15.50 -0.48 12.91
C LEU A 147 14.60 0.07 14.02
N TYR A 148 14.87 -0.32 15.25
CA TYR A 148 14.16 0.26 16.40
C TYR A 148 14.70 1.65 16.67
N ASN A 149 13.81 2.59 17.02
CA ASN A 149 14.27 3.86 17.54
C ASN A 149 14.86 3.60 18.92
N ASP A 150 16.16 3.69 19.04
CA ASP A 150 16.80 3.74 20.37
C ASP A 150 16.22 4.96 21.08
N SER A 151 15.40 4.72 22.09
CA SER A 151 14.89 5.76 22.98
C SER A 151 16.13 6.34 23.70
N LYS A 152 16.57 7.53 23.28
CA LYS A 152 17.45 8.35 24.10
C LYS A 152 16.65 9.05 25.16
#